data_c13e41fb9f25880ce743524167715392
#
_entry.id   c13e41fb9f25880ce743524167715392
#
_cell.length_a   1.000
_cell.length_b   1.000
_cell.length_c   1.000
_cell.angle_alpha   90.00
_cell.angle_beta   90.00
_cell.angle_gamma   90.00
#
_symmetry.space_group_name_H-M   'P 1'
#
loop_
_entity.id
_entity.type
_entity.pdbx_description
1 polymer ?
#
loop_
_entity_poly.entity_id
_entity_poly.type
_entity_poly.pdbx_seq_one_letter_code
_entity_poly.pdbx_strand_id
1 'polypeptide(L)'
;MRYCVQFVKISSLMAKMTTKAKAIPEAQPRSAGKVSARRAKTIKKFQAHDKDTGSTEVQVAVLSDKVNTLSEHLQTHKKDVDSRMGLLKMISQRRSLLGYLEKKNPERYKKLISSLGLRK
;
A
#
# COMPACT_ATOMS: atom_id res chain seq x y z
N MET A 1 -7.84 -60.31 -23.41
CA MET A 1 -6.67 -59.38 -23.49
C MET A 1 -6.86 -58.22 -24.47
N ARG A 2 -8.04 -57.61 -24.51
CA ARG A 2 -8.30 -56.43 -25.42
C ARG A 2 -8.67 -55.12 -24.67
N TYR A 3 -8.61 -55.09 -23.34
CA TYR A 3 -9.03 -53.94 -22.55
C TYR A 3 -7.89 -53.06 -22.01
N CYS A 4 -6.64 -53.47 -22.08
CA CYS A 4 -5.51 -52.74 -21.54
C CYS A 4 -4.93 -51.63 -22.45
N VAL A 5 -5.27 -51.62 -23.75
CA VAL A 5 -4.66 -50.68 -24.72
C VAL A 5 -5.43 -49.36 -24.80
N GLN A 6 -6.69 -49.32 -24.34
CA GLN A 6 -7.55 -48.13 -24.42
C GLN A 6 -7.37 -47.19 -23.25
N PHE A 7 -6.88 -47.70 -22.10
CA PHE A 7 -6.68 -46.89 -20.91
C PHE A 7 -5.46 -45.96 -20.96
N VAL A 8 -4.46 -46.35 -21.75
CA VAL A 8 -3.22 -45.54 -21.91
C VAL A 8 -3.40 -44.32 -22.80
N LYS A 9 -4.38 -44.36 -23.74
CA LYS A 9 -4.65 -43.23 -24.64
C LYS A 9 -5.45 -42.11 -23.97
N ILE A 10 -6.25 -42.41 -22.95
CA ILE A 10 -7.08 -41.41 -22.25
C ILE A 10 -6.22 -40.59 -21.26
N SER A 11 -5.23 -41.22 -20.63
CA SER A 11 -4.33 -40.48 -19.72
C SER A 11 -3.40 -39.51 -20.45
N SER A 12 -3.04 -39.81 -21.69
CA SER A 12 -2.23 -38.91 -22.52
C SER A 12 -3.01 -37.72 -23.09
N LEU A 13 -4.33 -37.86 -23.25
CA LEU A 13 -5.19 -36.74 -23.69
C LEU A 13 -5.52 -35.75 -22.54
N MET A 14 -5.67 -36.25 -21.30
CA MET A 14 -5.92 -35.41 -20.13
C MET A 14 -4.67 -34.60 -19.70
N ALA A 15 -3.46 -35.07 -20.01
CA ALA A 15 -2.23 -34.33 -19.71
C ALA A 15 -1.99 -33.11 -20.61
N LYS A 16 -2.75 -32.96 -21.70
CA LYS A 16 -2.61 -31.82 -22.64
C LYS A 16 -3.61 -30.67 -22.41
N MET A 17 -4.54 -30.80 -21.48
CA MET A 17 -5.56 -29.78 -21.22
C MET A 17 -5.31 -28.90 -19.98
N THR A 18 -4.19 -29.08 -19.26
CA THR A 18 -3.90 -28.33 -18.03
C THR A 18 -2.67 -27.42 -18.15
N THR A 19 -2.52 -26.67 -19.23
CA THR A 19 -1.54 -25.57 -19.25
C THR A 19 -1.99 -24.44 -20.17
N LYS A 20 -3.15 -23.87 -19.90
CA LYS A 20 -3.42 -22.48 -20.29
C LYS A 20 -3.93 -21.73 -19.07
N ALA A 21 -3.14 -21.74 -18.00
CA ALA A 21 -3.22 -20.70 -16.98
C ALA A 21 -2.88 -19.41 -17.72
N LYS A 22 -3.93 -18.65 -18.06
CA LYS A 22 -3.85 -17.30 -18.57
C LYS A 22 -3.01 -16.53 -17.54
N ALA A 23 -1.74 -16.28 -17.86
CA ALA A 23 -0.87 -15.44 -17.06
C ALA A 23 -1.63 -14.14 -16.86
N ILE A 24 -2.02 -13.86 -15.62
CA ILE A 24 -2.51 -12.55 -15.20
C ILE A 24 -1.37 -11.61 -15.59
N PRO A 25 -1.57 -10.63 -16.47
CA PRO A 25 -0.51 -9.69 -16.79
C PRO A 25 -0.09 -9.05 -15.48
N GLU A 26 1.12 -9.35 -15.08
CA GLU A 26 1.78 -8.73 -13.94
C GLU A 26 1.62 -7.22 -14.12
N ALA A 27 0.81 -6.61 -13.25
CA ALA A 27 0.51 -5.19 -13.33
C ALA A 27 1.85 -4.46 -13.20
N GLN A 28 2.36 -3.98 -14.33
CA GLN A 28 3.57 -3.19 -14.39
C GLN A 28 3.47 -2.08 -13.36
N PRO A 29 4.47 -1.83 -12.51
CA PRO A 29 4.44 -0.80 -11.50
C PRO A 29 4.41 0.57 -12.18
N ARG A 30 3.20 1.02 -12.48
CA ARG A 30 2.95 2.35 -13.02
C ARG A 30 3.47 3.37 -12.01
N SER A 31 4.53 4.06 -12.33
CA SER A 31 5.15 5.16 -11.54
C SER A 31 5.68 4.80 -10.13
N ALA A 32 5.95 3.53 -9.84
CA ALA A 32 6.44 3.09 -8.51
C ALA A 32 7.76 3.75 -8.09
N GLY A 33 8.62 4.18 -9.01
CA GLY A 33 9.96 4.70 -8.69
C GLY A 33 9.94 6.01 -7.89
N LYS A 34 9.12 7.00 -8.29
CA LYS A 34 9.08 8.31 -7.60
C LYS A 34 8.38 8.24 -6.23
N VAL A 35 7.29 7.49 -6.14
CA VAL A 35 6.54 7.31 -4.89
C VAL A 35 7.33 6.48 -3.88
N SER A 36 8.05 5.47 -4.34
CA SER A 36 8.93 4.65 -3.49
C SER A 36 10.08 5.47 -2.91
N ALA A 37 10.73 6.32 -3.70
CA ALA A 37 11.83 7.17 -3.25
C ALA A 37 11.37 8.22 -2.22
N ARG A 38 10.20 8.85 -2.40
CA ARG A 38 9.61 9.78 -1.41
C ARG A 38 9.34 9.06 -0.10
N ARG A 39 8.67 7.91 -0.15
CA ARG A 39 8.37 7.09 1.04
C ARG A 39 9.65 6.70 1.80
N ALA A 40 10.69 6.26 1.10
CA ALA A 40 11.96 5.91 1.72
C ALA A 40 12.62 7.09 2.45
N LYS A 41 12.56 8.30 1.87
CA LYS A 41 13.04 9.52 2.53
C LYS A 41 12.24 9.85 3.79
N THR A 42 10.92 9.73 3.71
CA THR A 42 10.03 10.00 4.85
C THR A 42 10.27 9.00 5.97
N ILE A 43 10.39 7.71 5.65
CA ILE A 43 10.72 6.67 6.63
C ILE A 43 12.04 6.99 7.33
N LYS A 44 13.11 7.27 6.58
CA LYS A 44 14.42 7.61 7.14
C LYS A 44 14.40 8.82 8.07
N LYS A 45 13.52 9.79 7.82
CA LYS A 45 13.39 11.01 8.65
C LYS A 45 12.73 10.75 10.00
N PHE A 46 11.79 9.80 10.07
CA PHE A 46 10.96 9.56 11.25
C PHE A 46 11.23 8.22 11.94
N GLN A 47 12.09 7.37 11.38
CA GLN A 47 12.45 6.08 11.99
C GLN A 47 13.27 6.28 13.25
N ALA A 48 13.03 5.45 14.27
CA ALA A 48 13.84 5.39 15.49
C ALA A 48 15.07 4.49 15.32
N HIS A 49 15.01 3.47 14.45
CA HIS A 49 16.11 2.54 14.13
C HIS A 49 16.11 2.28 12.63
N ASP A 50 17.25 1.87 12.06
CA ASP A 50 17.42 1.62 10.62
C ASP A 50 16.44 0.61 10.02
N LYS A 51 15.89 -0.29 10.82
CA LYS A 51 14.87 -1.30 10.42
C LYS A 51 13.45 -0.90 10.79
N ASP A 52 13.25 0.29 11.40
CA ASP A 52 11.93 0.73 11.84
C ASP A 52 11.12 1.29 10.66
N THR A 53 10.17 0.51 10.20
CA THR A 53 9.21 0.90 9.17
C THR A 53 7.76 0.88 9.68
N GLY A 54 7.56 0.47 10.93
CA GLY A 54 6.25 0.16 11.51
C GLY A 54 5.83 1.03 12.69
N SER A 55 6.70 1.89 13.21
CA SER A 55 6.34 2.77 14.33
C SER A 55 5.18 3.70 13.96
N THR A 56 4.38 4.07 14.94
CA THR A 56 3.22 4.95 14.76
C THR A 56 3.63 6.27 14.10
N GLU A 57 4.79 6.78 14.45
CA GLU A 57 5.34 8.03 13.90
C GLU A 57 5.64 7.91 12.40
N VAL A 58 6.30 6.83 11.99
CA VAL A 58 6.59 6.53 10.59
C VAL A 58 5.30 6.31 9.79
N GLN A 59 4.35 5.57 10.35
CA GLN A 59 3.06 5.32 9.68
C GLN A 59 2.28 6.62 9.47
N VAL A 60 2.21 7.50 10.46
CA VAL A 60 1.55 8.82 10.34
C VAL A 60 2.25 9.68 9.29
N ALA A 61 3.58 9.70 9.26
CA ALA A 61 4.34 10.46 8.28
C ALA A 61 4.08 9.97 6.85
N VAL A 62 4.13 8.65 6.63
CA VAL A 62 3.83 8.03 5.32
C VAL A 62 2.38 8.27 4.88
N LEU A 63 1.42 8.21 5.82
CA LEU A 63 0.02 8.52 5.51
C LEU A 63 -0.15 10.01 5.15
N SER A 64 0.56 10.91 5.80
CA SER A 64 0.52 12.34 5.49
C SER A 64 1.03 12.62 4.07
N ASP A 65 2.14 11.98 3.65
CA ASP A 65 2.64 12.08 2.28
C ASP A 65 1.64 11.55 1.23
N LYS A 66 1.01 10.42 1.55
CA LYS A 66 -0.03 9.85 0.65
C LYS A 66 -1.25 10.77 0.54
N VAL A 67 -1.70 11.34 1.64
CA VAL A 67 -2.82 12.29 1.67
C VAL A 67 -2.49 13.51 0.81
N ASN A 68 -1.30 14.08 0.92
CA ASN A 68 -0.88 15.22 0.10
C ASN A 68 -0.86 14.87 -1.39
N THR A 69 -0.23 13.75 -1.77
CA THR A 69 -0.16 13.31 -3.17
C THR A 69 -1.56 13.06 -3.74
N LEU A 70 -2.46 12.46 -2.97
CA LEU A 70 -3.81 12.17 -3.43
C LEU A 70 -4.67 13.43 -3.47
N SER A 71 -4.44 14.39 -2.58
CA SER A 71 -5.07 15.71 -2.62
C SER A 71 -4.69 16.48 -3.89
N GLU A 72 -3.40 16.47 -4.27
CA GLU A 72 -2.92 17.05 -5.53
C GLU A 72 -3.58 16.38 -6.75
N HIS A 73 -3.68 15.04 -6.74
CA HIS A 73 -4.37 14.29 -7.79
C HIS A 73 -5.84 14.72 -7.94
N LEU A 74 -6.55 14.88 -6.82
CA LEU A 74 -7.97 15.27 -6.83
C LEU A 74 -8.21 16.74 -7.23
N GLN A 75 -7.20 17.59 -7.15
CA GLN A 75 -7.30 18.96 -7.70
C GLN A 75 -7.39 18.94 -9.23
N THR A 76 -6.67 18.03 -9.88
CA THR A 76 -6.71 17.85 -11.34
C THR A 76 -7.87 16.98 -11.78
N HIS A 77 -8.18 15.92 -11.03
CA HIS A 77 -9.22 14.93 -11.34
C HIS A 77 -10.42 15.01 -10.39
N LYS A 78 -11.18 16.10 -10.47
CA LYS A 78 -12.31 16.40 -9.57
C LYS A 78 -13.43 15.37 -9.59
N LYS A 79 -13.58 14.59 -10.68
CA LYS A 79 -14.65 13.59 -10.86
C LYS A 79 -14.25 12.19 -10.33
N ASP A 80 -13.03 11.98 -9.85
CA ASP A 80 -12.56 10.70 -9.35
C ASP A 80 -13.11 10.44 -7.93
N VAL A 81 -14.24 9.73 -7.89
CA VAL A 81 -14.95 9.41 -6.64
C VAL A 81 -14.18 8.37 -5.83
N ASP A 82 -13.57 7.39 -6.48
CA ASP A 82 -12.85 6.29 -5.81
C ASP A 82 -11.62 6.81 -5.07
N SER A 83 -10.85 7.69 -5.71
CA SER A 83 -9.70 8.35 -5.04
C SER A 83 -10.15 9.25 -3.89
N ARG A 84 -11.32 9.91 -4.00
CA ARG A 84 -11.88 10.72 -2.91
C ARG A 84 -12.26 9.87 -1.71
N MET A 85 -12.90 8.73 -1.93
CA MET A 85 -13.19 7.78 -0.84
C MET A 85 -11.91 7.23 -0.21
N GLY A 86 -10.90 6.91 -1.02
CA GLY A 86 -9.58 6.51 -0.55
C GLY A 86 -8.90 7.59 0.33
N LEU A 87 -8.98 8.86 -0.07
CA LEU A 87 -8.46 9.99 0.70
C LEU A 87 -9.11 10.10 2.08
N LEU A 88 -10.44 10.04 2.16
CA LEU A 88 -11.18 10.09 3.43
C LEU A 88 -10.77 8.95 4.36
N LYS A 89 -10.60 7.74 3.81
CA LYS A 89 -10.13 6.58 4.58
C LYS A 89 -8.73 6.79 5.16
N MET A 90 -7.80 7.34 4.38
CA MET A 90 -6.43 7.64 4.86
C MET A 90 -6.42 8.75 5.92
N ILE A 91 -7.26 9.78 5.78
CA ILE A 91 -7.40 10.84 6.79
C ILE A 91 -7.91 10.26 8.11
N SER A 92 -8.92 9.39 8.06
CA SER A 92 -9.46 8.72 9.26
C SER A 92 -8.41 7.85 9.94
N GLN A 93 -7.66 7.05 9.17
CA GLN A 93 -6.57 6.23 9.69
C GLN A 93 -5.49 7.09 10.36
N ARG A 94 -5.06 8.18 9.71
CA ARG A 94 -4.08 9.12 10.28
C ARG A 94 -4.56 9.70 11.61
N ARG A 95 -5.83 10.12 11.68
CA ARG A 95 -6.43 10.67 12.90
C ARG A 95 -6.44 9.64 14.04
N SER A 96 -6.79 8.39 13.75
CA SER A 96 -6.80 7.31 14.74
C SER A 96 -5.41 7.04 15.31
N LEU A 97 -4.38 7.00 14.45
CA LEU A 97 -2.99 6.80 14.89
C LEU A 97 -2.47 7.98 15.72
N LEU A 98 -2.81 9.21 15.36
CA LEU A 98 -2.46 10.40 16.13
C LEU A 98 -3.14 10.38 17.52
N GLY A 99 -4.42 10.04 17.60
CA GLY A 99 -5.12 9.90 18.88
C GLY A 99 -4.56 8.78 19.76
N TYR A 100 -4.09 7.69 19.16
CA TYR A 100 -3.36 6.65 19.90
C TYR A 100 -2.02 7.16 20.46
N LEU A 101 -1.25 7.89 19.65
CA LEU A 101 0.05 8.42 20.04
C LEU A 101 -0.10 9.49 21.14
N GLU A 102 -1.11 10.33 21.06
CA GLU A 102 -1.42 11.35 22.08
C GLU A 102 -1.67 10.72 23.46
N LYS A 103 -2.42 9.61 23.50
CA LYS A 103 -2.72 8.88 24.74
C LYS A 103 -1.52 8.13 25.31
N LYS A 104 -0.65 7.58 24.45
CA LYS A 104 0.50 6.76 24.85
C LYS A 104 1.74 7.59 25.16
N ASN A 105 2.08 8.56 24.31
CA ASN A 105 3.30 9.36 24.40
C ASN A 105 3.07 10.80 23.93
N PRO A 106 2.56 11.68 24.81
CA PRO A 106 2.21 13.04 24.43
C PRO A 106 3.41 13.91 23.99
N GLU A 107 4.62 13.61 24.47
CA GLU A 107 5.83 14.33 24.04
C GLU A 107 6.21 14.01 22.59
N ARG A 108 6.17 12.73 22.21
CA ARG A 108 6.43 12.29 20.84
C ARG A 108 5.37 12.82 19.88
N TYR A 109 4.12 12.85 20.32
CA TYR A 109 3.01 13.46 19.57
C TYR A 109 3.27 14.94 19.26
N LYS A 110 3.68 15.75 20.25
CA LYS A 110 4.02 17.16 20.05
C LYS A 110 5.15 17.35 19.05
N LYS A 111 6.24 16.56 19.17
CA LYS A 111 7.36 16.60 18.23
C LYS A 111 6.91 16.24 16.81
N LEU A 112 6.10 15.20 16.66
CA LEU A 112 5.60 14.75 15.36
C LEU A 112 4.72 15.81 14.67
N ILE A 113 3.79 16.41 15.40
CA ILE A 113 2.93 17.48 14.88
C ILE A 113 3.75 18.68 14.42
N SER A 114 4.73 19.10 15.21
CA SER A 114 5.62 20.20 14.84
C SER A 114 6.44 19.88 13.59
N SER A 115 6.93 18.63 13.47
CA SER A 115 7.71 18.18 12.31
C SER A 115 6.89 18.08 11.02
N LEU A 116 5.61 17.73 11.12
CA LEU A 116 4.70 17.60 9.99
C LEU A 116 3.94 18.90 9.67
N GLY A 117 4.08 19.94 10.50
CA GLY A 117 3.37 21.21 10.34
C GLY A 117 1.85 21.08 10.45
N LEU A 118 1.37 20.07 11.16
CA LEU A 118 -0.05 19.84 11.35
C LEU A 118 -0.61 20.80 12.43
N ARG A 119 -1.69 21.50 12.07
CA ARG A 119 -2.42 22.32 13.03
C ARG A 119 -3.26 21.42 13.95
N LYS A 120 -3.29 21.75 15.26
CA LYS A 120 -4.17 21.09 16.23
C LYS A 120 -5.64 21.21 15.84
#